data_4411814d4f1c5488d49171660367fb3a
#
_entry.id   4411814d4f1c5488d49171660367fb3a
#
_cell.length_a   1.000
_cell.length_b   1.000
_cell.length_c   1.000
_cell.angle_alpha   90.00
_cell.angle_beta   90.00
_cell.angle_gamma   90.00
#
_symmetry.space_group_name_H-M   'P 1'
#
loop_
_entity.id
_entity.type
_entity.pdbx_description
1 polymer ?
#
loop_
_entity_poly.entity_id
_entity_poly.type
_entity_poly.pdbx_seq_one_letter_code
_entity_poly.pdbx_strand_id
1 'polypeptide(L)'
;MSSADLFPGFARRRIATSGAEINLVLHGDGPPLLLLHGYPQTHAIWHRIAPRLAQHFTVVCADLRGYGDSGKPASEPDHRAYSKRVMAQDQVEVMQALGFERFAVAGHDRGGRVAHRMALDHPQRVERLAVLDISPTALMYRETDMGFATAYYHWFFLIQPFDLPERLIGADPAYYLRRKLGGWGSAGLMIFDPRALTEYERCFRNPATIRATCEDYRAAATIDLEHDAADSLRKVECPLLVLWGEKGVVHRFFDPISDWRSVAKDVRGKALLSGHYLAEEVPDQTYAELIAFFRS
;
A
#
# COMPACT_ATOMS: atom_id res chain seq x y z
N MET A 1 16.47 11.55 13.73
CA MET A 1 16.91 10.16 13.91
C MET A 1 16.70 9.45 12.59
N SER A 2 17.64 8.67 12.11
CA SER A 2 17.57 7.99 10.80
C SER A 2 16.59 6.81 10.90
N SER A 3 15.80 6.53 9.81
CA SER A 3 14.96 5.33 9.69
C SER A 3 15.73 4.01 9.82
N ALA A 4 17.08 4.05 9.81
CA ALA A 4 17.95 2.91 10.10
C ALA A 4 17.67 2.25 11.46
N ASP A 5 17.13 3.01 12.41
CA ASP A 5 16.78 2.53 13.75
C ASP A 5 15.46 1.72 13.80
N LEU A 6 14.62 1.78 12.74
CA LEU A 6 13.37 1.01 12.63
C LEU A 6 13.57 -0.39 12.02
N PHE A 7 14.66 -0.60 11.27
CA PHE A 7 14.97 -1.83 10.55
C PHE A 7 16.38 -2.32 10.88
N PRO A 8 16.63 -2.80 12.12
CA PRO A 8 17.95 -3.29 12.49
C PRO A 8 18.35 -4.49 11.63
N GLY A 9 19.55 -4.44 11.07
CA GLY A 9 20.11 -5.49 10.22
C GLY A 9 19.65 -5.43 8.74
N PHE A 10 18.69 -4.58 8.39
CA PHE A 10 18.27 -4.43 7.00
C PHE A 10 19.25 -3.56 6.19
N ALA A 11 19.61 -4.05 5.01
CA ALA A 11 20.36 -3.25 4.04
C ALA A 11 19.42 -2.29 3.31
N ARG A 12 19.87 -1.02 3.14
CA ARG A 12 19.17 -0.06 2.27
C ARG A 12 19.64 -0.21 0.85
N ARG A 13 18.70 -0.07 -0.09
CA ARG A 13 18.97 -0.03 -1.53
C ARG A 13 18.13 1.06 -2.18
N ARG A 14 18.63 1.54 -3.32
CA ARG A 14 17.87 2.30 -4.30
C ARG A 14 18.04 1.60 -5.64
N ILE A 15 16.95 1.28 -6.28
CA ILE A 15 16.92 0.54 -7.53
C ILE A 15 16.24 1.41 -8.58
N ALA A 16 16.96 1.68 -9.67
CA ALA A 16 16.40 2.35 -10.83
C ALA A 16 15.49 1.39 -11.59
N THR A 17 14.26 1.79 -11.82
CA THR A 17 13.29 1.12 -12.68
C THR A 17 13.11 1.91 -13.98
N SER A 18 12.30 1.39 -14.90
CA SER A 18 12.01 2.08 -16.16
C SER A 18 11.32 3.45 -15.97
N GLY A 19 10.71 3.70 -14.79
CA GLY A 19 9.93 4.91 -14.57
C GLY A 19 10.24 5.69 -13.30
N ALA A 20 10.99 5.12 -12.35
CA ALA A 20 11.36 5.80 -11.10
C ALA A 20 12.59 5.14 -10.46
N GLU A 21 13.20 5.82 -9.50
CA GLU A 21 14.13 5.19 -8.56
C GLU A 21 13.33 4.76 -7.32
N ILE A 22 13.39 3.50 -6.94
CA ILE A 22 12.66 2.92 -5.81
C ILE A 22 13.58 2.72 -4.61
N ASN A 23 13.23 3.36 -3.50
CA ASN A 23 13.89 3.18 -2.21
C ASN A 23 13.30 1.96 -1.49
N LEU A 24 14.16 1.15 -0.89
CA LEU A 24 13.75 -0.03 -0.14
C LEU A 24 14.74 -0.40 0.97
N VAL A 25 14.26 -1.24 1.87
CA VAL A 25 15.09 -1.98 2.82
C VAL A 25 14.86 -3.47 2.63
N LEU A 26 15.92 -4.29 2.79
CA LEU A 26 15.81 -5.74 2.66
C LEU A 26 16.68 -6.48 3.67
N HIS A 27 16.19 -7.66 4.09
CA HIS A 27 16.89 -8.56 5.00
C HIS A 27 16.36 -9.99 4.89
N GLY A 28 17.18 -10.97 5.29
CA GLY A 28 16.86 -12.40 5.27
C GLY A 28 17.39 -13.12 4.04
N ASP A 29 17.28 -14.45 4.03
CA ASP A 29 17.84 -15.34 3.00
C ASP A 29 16.85 -16.43 2.53
N GLY A 30 15.59 -16.36 2.95
CA GLY A 30 14.54 -17.29 2.54
C GLY A 30 13.84 -16.90 1.22
N PRO A 31 12.68 -17.52 0.90
CA PRO A 31 11.87 -17.13 -0.26
C PRO A 31 11.53 -15.65 -0.28
N PRO A 32 11.45 -15.00 -1.45
CA PRO A 32 11.26 -13.55 -1.54
C PRO A 32 9.83 -13.13 -1.17
N LEU A 33 9.73 -12.11 -0.31
CA LEU A 33 8.48 -11.50 0.13
C LEU A 33 8.56 -9.98 0.01
N LEU A 34 7.74 -9.43 -0.87
CA LEU A 34 7.60 -7.98 -1.07
C LEU A 34 6.51 -7.42 -0.15
N LEU A 35 6.82 -6.34 0.55
CA LEU A 35 5.89 -5.62 1.44
C LEU A 35 5.70 -4.18 0.94
N LEU A 36 4.44 -3.81 0.63
CA LEU A 36 4.06 -2.50 0.09
C LEU A 36 3.15 -1.75 1.06
N HIS A 37 3.51 -0.50 1.34
CA HIS A 37 2.78 0.38 2.25
C HIS A 37 1.62 1.11 1.56
N GLY A 38 0.85 1.88 2.33
CA GLY A 38 -0.23 2.73 1.84
C GLY A 38 -0.05 4.23 2.11
N TYR A 39 -1.11 4.98 1.83
CA TYR A 39 -1.18 6.42 2.06
C TYR A 39 -1.52 6.72 3.54
N PRO A 40 -0.93 7.72 4.15
CA PRO A 40 0.17 8.58 3.71
C PRO A 40 1.53 8.14 4.29
N GLN A 41 1.75 6.83 4.40
CA GLN A 41 2.89 6.22 5.07
C GLN A 41 4.06 5.93 4.10
N THR A 42 5.05 5.19 4.58
CA THR A 42 6.23 4.71 3.86
C THR A 42 6.48 3.25 4.19
N HIS A 43 7.54 2.64 3.66
CA HIS A 43 7.97 1.30 4.07
C HIS A 43 8.07 1.11 5.58
N ALA A 44 8.20 2.20 6.35
CA ALA A 44 8.29 2.16 7.81
C ALA A 44 7.09 1.50 8.51
N ILE A 45 5.90 1.42 7.88
CA ILE A 45 4.74 0.70 8.43
C ILE A 45 5.07 -0.76 8.82
N TRP A 46 6.05 -1.36 8.15
CA TRP A 46 6.41 -2.76 8.32
C TRP A 46 7.42 -3.02 9.45
N HIS A 47 7.93 -1.97 10.12
CA HIS A 47 9.04 -2.07 11.07
C HIS A 47 8.81 -3.06 12.22
N ARG A 48 7.55 -3.28 12.65
CA ARG A 48 7.21 -4.19 13.75
C ARG A 48 7.17 -5.65 13.32
N ILE A 49 6.91 -5.93 12.04
CA ILE A 49 6.72 -7.31 11.56
C ILE A 49 7.80 -7.76 10.58
N ALA A 50 8.41 -6.88 9.81
CA ALA A 50 9.44 -7.24 8.84
C ALA A 50 10.64 -7.97 9.45
N PRO A 51 11.20 -7.57 10.62
CA PRO A 51 12.31 -8.29 11.25
C PRO A 51 11.97 -9.74 11.64
N ARG A 52 10.71 -9.99 11.97
CA ARG A 52 10.22 -11.34 12.31
C ARG A 52 10.02 -12.18 11.05
N LEU A 53 9.46 -11.58 9.99
CA LEU A 53 9.30 -12.24 8.69
C LEU A 53 10.64 -12.56 8.06
N ALA A 54 11.66 -11.73 8.26
CA ALA A 54 13.03 -11.94 7.75
C ALA A 54 13.75 -13.17 8.36
N GLN A 55 13.21 -13.75 9.41
CA GLN A 55 13.68 -15.05 9.93
C GLN A 55 13.28 -16.22 9.01
N HIS A 56 12.38 -16.01 8.06
CA HIS A 56 11.80 -17.04 7.20
C HIS A 56 11.82 -16.69 5.71
N PHE A 57 11.97 -15.41 5.38
CA PHE A 57 11.89 -14.88 4.02
C PHE A 57 13.05 -13.91 3.74
N THR A 58 13.37 -13.70 2.49
CA THR A 58 14.05 -12.47 2.07
C THR A 58 12.98 -11.40 1.94
N VAL A 59 12.88 -10.54 2.96
CA VAL A 59 11.86 -9.50 3.04
C VAL A 59 12.35 -8.22 2.36
N VAL A 60 11.56 -7.70 1.43
CA VAL A 60 11.80 -6.43 0.73
C VAL A 60 10.66 -5.48 1.12
N CYS A 61 10.96 -4.39 1.85
CA CYS A 61 10.00 -3.34 2.16
C CYS A 61 10.32 -2.14 1.28
N ALA A 62 9.48 -1.85 0.30
CA ALA A 62 9.70 -0.78 -0.67
C ALA A 62 8.80 0.42 -0.42
N ASP A 63 9.34 1.64 -0.67
CA ASP A 63 8.51 2.82 -0.86
C ASP A 63 7.90 2.79 -2.25
N LEU A 64 6.61 3.03 -2.35
CA LEU A 64 5.96 3.19 -3.65
C LEU A 64 6.48 4.43 -4.37
N ARG A 65 6.46 4.43 -5.70
CA ARG A 65 6.66 5.64 -6.51
C ARG A 65 5.82 6.79 -5.94
N GLY A 66 6.43 7.97 -5.78
CA GLY A 66 5.76 9.14 -5.23
C GLY A 66 5.79 9.24 -3.71
N TYR A 67 6.14 8.19 -3.00
CA TYR A 67 6.14 8.09 -1.54
C TYR A 67 7.56 7.96 -0.98
N GLY A 68 7.68 8.18 0.32
CA GLY A 68 8.93 7.98 1.05
C GLY A 68 10.13 8.66 0.39
N ASP A 69 11.21 7.92 0.27
CA ASP A 69 12.42 8.34 -0.44
C ASP A 69 12.50 7.84 -1.89
N SER A 70 11.44 7.21 -2.40
CA SER A 70 11.34 6.86 -3.82
C SER A 70 11.18 8.08 -4.73
N GLY A 71 11.51 7.93 -6.00
CA GLY A 71 11.38 8.93 -7.04
C GLY A 71 9.93 9.44 -7.19
N LYS A 72 9.82 10.70 -7.57
CA LYS A 72 8.54 11.42 -7.72
C LYS A 72 8.48 12.02 -9.13
N PRO A 73 8.35 11.15 -10.18
CA PRO A 73 8.33 11.63 -11.57
C PRO A 73 7.17 12.58 -11.82
N ALA A 74 7.31 13.43 -12.83
CA ALA A 74 6.22 14.25 -13.31
C ALA A 74 5.07 13.36 -13.83
N SER A 75 3.86 13.89 -13.77
CA SER A 75 2.67 13.24 -14.32
C SER A 75 2.07 14.10 -15.42
N GLU A 76 1.63 13.47 -16.48
CA GLU A 76 0.86 14.09 -17.54
C GLU A 76 -0.64 14.14 -17.15
N PRO A 77 -1.48 14.90 -17.89
CA PRO A 77 -2.90 15.02 -17.56
C PRO A 77 -3.71 13.72 -17.53
N ASP A 78 -3.20 12.64 -18.12
CA ASP A 78 -3.81 11.30 -18.09
C ASP A 78 -3.50 10.52 -16.79
N HIS A 79 -2.69 11.08 -15.90
CA HIS A 79 -2.25 10.51 -14.63
C HIS A 79 -1.58 9.14 -14.73
N ARG A 80 -1.26 8.66 -15.93
CA ARG A 80 -0.73 7.31 -16.23
C ARG A 80 0.53 6.99 -15.43
N ALA A 81 1.39 7.98 -15.18
CA ALA A 81 2.64 7.82 -14.43
C ALA A 81 2.42 7.28 -13.01
N TYR A 82 1.23 7.47 -12.43
CA TYR A 82 0.87 7.01 -11.10
C TYR A 82 -0.23 5.94 -11.10
N SER A 83 -0.54 5.37 -12.27
CA SER A 83 -1.46 4.23 -12.35
C SER A 83 -0.91 3.02 -11.59
N LYS A 84 -1.79 2.19 -11.03
CA LYS A 84 -1.39 0.97 -10.32
C LYS A 84 -0.64 0.01 -11.22
N ARG A 85 -0.91 0.02 -12.54
CA ARG A 85 -0.17 -0.74 -13.54
C ARG A 85 1.29 -0.34 -13.60
N VAL A 86 1.56 0.96 -13.69
CA VAL A 86 2.94 1.50 -13.75
C VAL A 86 3.65 1.31 -12.41
N MET A 87 2.95 1.54 -11.29
CA MET A 87 3.51 1.31 -9.95
C MET A 87 3.81 -0.19 -9.69
N ALA A 88 2.98 -1.09 -10.22
CA ALA A 88 3.22 -2.53 -10.15
C ALA A 88 4.45 -2.94 -10.97
N GLN A 89 4.62 -2.35 -12.16
CA GLN A 89 5.79 -2.58 -13.01
C GLN A 89 7.10 -2.18 -12.29
N ASP A 90 7.13 -1.04 -11.58
CA ASP A 90 8.30 -0.67 -10.76
C ASP A 90 8.69 -1.79 -9.78
N GLN A 91 7.70 -2.33 -9.07
CA GLN A 91 7.97 -3.34 -8.05
C GLN A 91 8.41 -4.69 -8.65
N VAL A 92 7.88 -5.06 -9.81
CA VAL A 92 8.34 -6.23 -10.57
C VAL A 92 9.81 -6.04 -10.99
N GLU A 93 10.16 -4.87 -11.51
CA GLU A 93 11.54 -4.55 -11.91
C GLU A 93 12.50 -4.52 -10.70
N VAL A 94 12.03 -4.01 -9.55
CA VAL A 94 12.79 -4.07 -8.29
C VAL A 94 13.10 -5.51 -7.90
N MET A 95 12.08 -6.38 -7.89
CA MET A 95 12.27 -7.78 -7.51
C MET A 95 13.18 -8.51 -8.51
N GLN A 96 13.04 -8.22 -9.81
CA GLN A 96 13.90 -8.77 -10.85
C GLN A 96 15.37 -8.31 -10.71
N ALA A 97 15.59 -7.02 -10.41
CA ALA A 97 16.94 -6.48 -10.16
C ALA A 97 17.62 -7.09 -8.93
N LEU A 98 16.82 -7.56 -7.96
CA LEU A 98 17.28 -8.31 -6.80
C LEU A 98 17.50 -9.81 -7.09
N GLY A 99 17.22 -10.29 -8.31
CA GLY A 99 17.36 -11.69 -8.72
C GLY A 99 16.14 -12.57 -8.43
N PHE A 100 14.98 -11.97 -8.10
CA PHE A 100 13.76 -12.70 -7.77
C PHE A 100 12.79 -12.73 -8.94
N GLU A 101 12.72 -13.87 -9.63
CA GLU A 101 11.80 -14.08 -10.76
C GLU A 101 10.34 -14.27 -10.31
N ARG A 102 10.15 -14.90 -9.16
CA ARG A 102 8.84 -15.15 -8.54
C ARG A 102 8.91 -14.79 -7.06
N PHE A 103 7.83 -14.27 -6.52
CA PHE A 103 7.78 -13.80 -5.14
C PHE A 103 6.35 -13.77 -4.59
N ALA A 104 6.24 -13.79 -3.27
CA ALA A 104 5.01 -13.45 -2.57
C ALA A 104 4.94 -11.93 -2.33
N VAL A 105 3.72 -11.37 -2.21
CA VAL A 105 3.53 -9.95 -1.94
C VAL A 105 2.43 -9.72 -0.92
N ALA A 106 2.68 -8.79 0.02
CA ALA A 106 1.66 -8.22 0.89
C ALA A 106 1.59 -6.71 0.69
N GLY A 107 0.38 -6.18 0.56
CA GLY A 107 0.18 -4.73 0.40
C GLY A 107 -0.91 -4.19 1.31
N HIS A 108 -0.61 -3.07 1.97
CA HIS A 108 -1.57 -2.32 2.75
C HIS A 108 -2.08 -1.11 1.96
N ASP A 109 -3.38 -0.82 2.01
CA ASP A 109 -4.04 0.32 1.39
C ASP A 109 -3.60 0.53 -0.08
N ARG A 110 -2.92 1.62 -0.44
CA ARG A 110 -2.43 1.88 -1.82
C ARG A 110 -1.52 0.76 -2.31
N GLY A 111 -0.64 0.24 -1.43
CA GLY A 111 0.23 -0.91 -1.73
C GLY A 111 -0.54 -2.20 -2.03
N GLY A 112 -1.67 -2.42 -1.38
CA GLY A 112 -2.56 -3.54 -1.69
C GLY A 112 -3.18 -3.43 -3.08
N ARG A 113 -3.51 -2.20 -3.53
CA ARG A 113 -4.02 -1.94 -4.89
C ARG A 113 -2.96 -2.16 -5.95
N VAL A 114 -1.71 -1.75 -5.65
CA VAL A 114 -0.54 -2.04 -6.51
C VAL A 114 -0.31 -3.55 -6.60
N ALA A 115 -0.36 -4.26 -5.47
CA ALA A 115 -0.18 -5.71 -5.42
C ALA A 115 -1.29 -6.47 -6.16
N HIS A 116 -2.56 -6.00 -6.06
CA HIS A 116 -3.68 -6.54 -6.84
C HIS A 116 -3.44 -6.39 -8.35
N ARG A 117 -3.09 -5.17 -8.80
CA ARG A 117 -2.79 -4.91 -10.21
C ARG A 117 -1.60 -5.74 -10.69
N MET A 118 -0.58 -5.88 -9.85
CA MET A 118 0.59 -6.73 -10.14
C MET A 118 0.21 -8.19 -10.34
N ALA A 119 -0.64 -8.75 -9.50
CA ALA A 119 -1.10 -10.13 -9.63
C ALA A 119 -1.94 -10.36 -10.91
N LEU A 120 -2.67 -9.36 -11.39
CA LEU A 120 -3.40 -9.42 -12.65
C LEU A 120 -2.46 -9.29 -13.87
N ASP A 121 -1.51 -8.35 -13.85
CA ASP A 121 -0.65 -8.08 -15.00
C ASP A 121 0.54 -9.06 -15.11
N HIS A 122 1.00 -9.60 -13.96
CA HIS A 122 2.16 -10.49 -13.87
C HIS A 122 1.85 -11.77 -13.10
N PRO A 123 0.82 -12.55 -13.49
CA PRO A 123 0.39 -13.75 -12.74
C PRO A 123 1.49 -14.82 -12.62
N GLN A 124 2.45 -14.83 -13.55
CA GLN A 124 3.61 -15.75 -13.49
C GLN A 124 4.67 -15.33 -12.46
N ARG A 125 4.61 -14.09 -11.95
CA ARG A 125 5.58 -13.55 -10.97
C ARG A 125 5.08 -13.66 -9.54
N VAL A 126 3.77 -13.47 -9.33
CA VAL A 126 3.15 -13.42 -7.99
C VAL A 126 2.67 -14.80 -7.57
N GLU A 127 3.32 -15.37 -6.57
CA GLU A 127 2.99 -16.72 -6.07
C GLU A 127 1.83 -16.69 -5.07
N ARG A 128 1.76 -15.68 -4.22
CA ARG A 128 0.73 -15.46 -3.20
C ARG A 128 0.54 -13.96 -2.98
N LEU A 129 -0.69 -13.56 -2.80
CA LEU A 129 -1.06 -12.16 -2.56
C LEU A 129 -1.74 -12.02 -1.19
N ALA A 130 -1.31 -11.06 -0.38
CA ALA A 130 -2.06 -10.61 0.79
C ALA A 130 -2.41 -9.13 0.64
N VAL A 131 -3.67 -8.77 0.92
CA VAL A 131 -4.15 -7.38 0.94
C VAL A 131 -4.65 -7.04 2.33
N LEU A 132 -4.29 -5.84 2.80
CA LEU A 132 -4.61 -5.37 4.13
C LEU A 132 -5.49 -4.11 4.07
N ASP A 133 -6.66 -4.21 4.67
CA ASP A 133 -7.69 -3.18 4.89
C ASP A 133 -8.15 -2.44 3.62
N ILE A 134 -8.46 -3.21 2.58
CA ILE A 134 -9.04 -2.70 1.33
C ILE A 134 -10.06 -3.67 0.73
N SER A 135 -10.99 -3.13 -0.07
CA SER A 135 -11.75 -3.84 -1.11
C SER A 135 -11.32 -3.36 -2.50
N PRO A 136 -11.67 -4.04 -3.60
CA PRO A 136 -11.28 -3.65 -4.97
C PRO A 136 -11.67 -2.21 -5.31
N THR A 137 -10.77 -1.45 -5.96
CA THR A 137 -10.93 -0.01 -6.20
C THR A 137 -12.21 0.34 -6.94
N ALA A 138 -12.47 -0.34 -8.05
CA ALA A 138 -13.65 -0.09 -8.87
C ALA A 138 -14.95 -0.36 -8.10
N LEU A 139 -14.97 -1.41 -7.26
CA LEU A 139 -16.10 -1.72 -6.40
C LEU A 139 -16.33 -0.61 -5.38
N MET A 140 -15.28 -0.15 -4.68
CA MET A 140 -15.40 0.91 -3.68
C MET A 140 -15.92 2.22 -4.27
N TYR A 141 -15.49 2.60 -5.49
CA TYR A 141 -16.04 3.78 -6.17
C TYR A 141 -17.52 3.58 -6.56
N ARG A 142 -17.87 2.39 -7.08
CA ARG A 142 -19.23 2.09 -7.51
C ARG A 142 -20.24 2.07 -6.36
N GLU A 143 -19.84 1.52 -5.21
CA GLU A 143 -20.69 1.39 -4.01
C GLU A 143 -20.60 2.61 -3.08
N THR A 144 -20.05 3.72 -3.57
CA THR A 144 -19.91 4.94 -2.77
C THR A 144 -21.27 5.51 -2.39
N ASP A 145 -21.48 5.67 -1.10
CA ASP A 145 -22.59 6.43 -0.53
C ASP A 145 -22.09 7.65 0.28
N MET A 146 -23.00 8.42 0.85
CA MET A 146 -22.66 9.57 1.68
C MET A 146 -21.83 9.16 2.92
N GLY A 147 -22.12 7.99 3.51
CA GLY A 147 -21.40 7.49 4.69
C GLY A 147 -19.95 7.18 4.38
N PHE A 148 -19.72 6.42 3.31
CA PHE A 148 -18.37 6.10 2.83
C PHE A 148 -17.64 7.36 2.38
N ALA A 149 -18.27 8.22 1.57
CA ALA A 149 -17.67 9.48 1.10
C ALA A 149 -17.27 10.40 2.26
N THR A 150 -18.05 10.43 3.34
CA THR A 150 -17.71 11.18 4.55
C THR A 150 -16.50 10.59 5.28
N ALA A 151 -16.48 9.27 5.47
CA ALA A 151 -15.38 8.58 6.15
C ALA A 151 -14.08 8.61 5.34
N TYR A 152 -14.19 8.44 4.01
CA TYR A 152 -13.08 8.44 3.05
C TYR A 152 -13.04 9.71 2.20
N TYR A 153 -13.43 10.87 2.78
CA TYR A 153 -13.48 12.14 2.04
C TYR A 153 -12.21 12.47 1.25
N HIS A 154 -11.06 11.98 1.71
CA HIS A 154 -9.77 12.22 1.05
C HIS A 154 -9.70 11.63 -0.37
N TRP A 155 -10.45 10.55 -0.67
CA TRP A 155 -10.56 10.01 -2.02
C TRP A 155 -11.12 11.04 -2.99
N PHE A 156 -12.11 11.80 -2.54
CA PHE A 156 -12.81 12.83 -3.33
C PHE A 156 -12.13 14.19 -3.26
N PHE A 157 -11.35 14.44 -2.22
CA PHE A 157 -10.55 15.65 -2.06
C PHE A 157 -9.25 15.58 -2.87
N LEU A 158 -8.49 14.47 -2.79
CA LEU A 158 -7.19 14.35 -3.45
C LEU A 158 -7.28 14.26 -4.98
N ILE A 159 -8.45 13.90 -5.52
CA ILE A 159 -8.70 13.86 -6.98
C ILE A 159 -9.07 15.21 -7.58
N GLN A 160 -9.28 16.24 -6.75
CA GLN A 160 -9.61 17.56 -7.26
C GLN A 160 -8.48 18.09 -8.17
N PRO A 161 -8.84 18.98 -9.14
CA PRO A 161 -7.84 19.52 -10.06
C PRO A 161 -6.67 20.17 -9.34
N PHE A 162 -5.48 20.05 -9.96
CA PHE A 162 -4.28 20.76 -9.53
C PHE A 162 -4.58 22.28 -9.56
N ASP A 163 -4.23 23.04 -8.52
CA ASP A 163 -3.38 22.74 -7.36
C ASP A 163 -4.17 22.77 -6.03
N LEU A 164 -5.49 22.54 -6.08
CA LEU A 164 -6.36 22.73 -4.91
C LEU A 164 -5.92 21.84 -3.70
N PRO A 165 -5.86 20.49 -3.79
CA PRO A 165 -5.45 19.69 -2.64
C PRO A 165 -3.98 19.93 -2.27
N GLU A 166 -3.11 20.12 -3.23
CA GLU A 166 -1.68 20.37 -2.99
C GLU A 166 -1.45 21.65 -2.17
N ARG A 167 -2.16 22.74 -2.48
CA ARG A 167 -2.05 24.00 -1.73
C ARG A 167 -2.62 23.90 -0.31
N LEU A 168 -3.79 23.26 -0.18
CA LEU A 168 -4.43 23.14 1.12
C LEU A 168 -3.63 22.24 2.07
N ILE A 169 -3.10 21.12 1.57
CA ILE A 169 -2.22 20.23 2.33
C ILE A 169 -0.87 20.92 2.60
N GLY A 170 -0.32 21.57 1.59
CA GLY A 170 0.98 22.24 1.69
C GLY A 170 1.02 23.43 2.67
N ALA A 171 -0.14 23.99 3.02
CA ALA A 171 -0.25 25.03 4.03
C ALA A 171 0.12 24.53 5.45
N ASP A 172 -0.24 23.30 5.79
CA ASP A 172 0.19 22.62 7.02
C ASP A 172 0.20 21.09 6.83
N PRO A 173 1.26 20.55 6.21
CA PRO A 173 1.38 19.13 5.93
C PRO A 173 1.38 18.26 7.19
N ALA A 174 1.95 18.78 8.29
CA ALA A 174 2.04 18.05 9.55
C ALA A 174 0.64 17.86 10.18
N TYR A 175 -0.15 18.92 10.23
CA TYR A 175 -1.53 18.85 10.71
C TYR A 175 -2.35 17.87 9.86
N TYR A 176 -2.29 18.00 8.53
CA TYR A 176 -3.04 17.14 7.62
C TYR A 176 -2.67 15.66 7.80
N LEU A 177 -1.36 15.34 7.80
CA LEU A 177 -0.86 13.98 8.01
C LEU A 177 -1.36 13.39 9.34
N ARG A 178 -1.19 14.13 10.44
CA ARG A 178 -1.61 13.68 11.78
C ARG A 178 -3.12 13.46 11.86
N ARG A 179 -3.91 14.32 11.23
CA ARG A 179 -5.37 14.14 11.14
C ARG A 179 -5.75 12.89 10.36
N LYS A 180 -5.02 12.56 9.29
CA LYS A 180 -5.25 11.34 8.52
C LYS A 180 -4.88 10.10 9.33
N LEU A 181 -3.65 10.05 9.83
CA LEU A 181 -3.17 8.91 10.61
C LEU A 181 -4.01 8.69 11.88
N GLY A 182 -4.33 9.74 12.61
CA GLY A 182 -5.12 9.63 13.85
C GLY A 182 -6.60 9.36 13.64
N GLY A 183 -7.14 9.58 12.42
CA GLY A 183 -8.56 9.41 12.13
C GLY A 183 -8.97 7.99 11.74
N TRP A 184 -8.03 7.13 11.35
CA TRP A 184 -8.32 5.77 10.86
C TRP A 184 -7.81 4.65 11.77
N GLY A 185 -6.90 4.96 12.70
CA GLY A 185 -6.43 4.03 13.71
C GLY A 185 -7.45 3.84 14.83
N SER A 186 -7.39 2.72 15.52
CA SER A 186 -8.31 2.38 16.61
C SER A 186 -8.10 3.20 17.89
N ALA A 187 -6.91 3.79 18.07
CA ALA A 187 -6.53 4.60 19.23
C ALA A 187 -5.76 5.89 18.85
N GLY A 188 -6.13 6.49 17.69
CA GLY A 188 -5.52 7.72 17.23
C GLY A 188 -4.03 7.58 16.94
N LEU A 189 -3.24 8.63 17.24
CA LEU A 189 -1.79 8.62 16.99
C LEU A 189 -0.98 7.74 17.96
N MET A 190 -1.59 7.28 19.05
CA MET A 190 -0.90 6.48 20.08
C MET A 190 -0.47 5.09 19.58
N ILE A 191 -1.02 4.62 18.47
CA ILE A 191 -0.66 3.32 17.87
C ILE A 191 0.71 3.33 17.20
N PHE A 192 1.16 4.50 16.75
CA PHE A 192 2.39 4.63 15.98
C PHE A 192 3.63 4.72 16.88
N ASP A 193 4.69 4.00 16.50
CA ASP A 193 6.02 4.26 17.06
C ASP A 193 6.41 5.71 16.73
N PRO A 194 6.88 6.50 17.71
CA PRO A 194 7.28 7.90 17.49
C PRO A 194 8.32 8.08 16.37
N ARG A 195 9.20 7.09 16.16
CA ARG A 195 10.20 7.10 15.09
C ARG A 195 9.55 6.92 13.72
N ALA A 196 8.57 5.99 13.60
CA ALA A 196 7.80 5.79 12.38
C ALA A 196 6.97 7.02 12.03
N LEU A 197 6.30 7.62 13.04
CA LEU A 197 5.53 8.85 12.83
C LEU A 197 6.44 10.01 12.37
N THR A 198 7.63 10.15 12.95
CA THR A 198 8.63 11.15 12.53
C THR A 198 9.05 10.94 11.07
N GLU A 199 9.22 9.67 10.65
CA GLU A 199 9.57 9.34 9.27
C GLU A 199 8.43 9.67 8.30
N TYR A 200 7.18 9.36 8.64
CA TYR A 200 6.02 9.75 7.83
C TYR A 200 5.93 11.26 7.67
N GLU A 201 6.10 12.02 8.76
CA GLU A 201 6.11 13.48 8.72
C GLU A 201 7.24 14.04 7.86
N ARG A 202 8.46 13.49 8.00
CA ARG A 202 9.62 13.91 7.22
C ARG A 202 9.34 13.80 5.72
N CYS A 203 8.84 12.65 5.30
CA CYS A 203 8.57 12.36 3.90
C CYS A 203 7.41 13.19 3.36
N PHE A 204 6.34 13.33 4.15
CA PHE A 204 5.13 14.00 3.70
C PHE A 204 5.24 15.53 3.66
N ARG A 205 6.22 16.14 4.34
CA ARG A 205 6.53 17.57 4.22
C ARG A 205 7.08 17.97 2.86
N ASN A 206 7.54 17.02 2.05
CA ASN A 206 8.06 17.30 0.72
C ASN A 206 6.88 17.63 -0.23
N PRO A 207 6.84 18.84 -0.84
CA PRO A 207 5.76 19.21 -1.77
C PRO A 207 5.63 18.24 -2.96
N ALA A 208 6.74 17.66 -3.42
CA ALA A 208 6.71 16.66 -4.49
C ALA A 208 6.00 15.37 -4.04
N THR A 209 6.11 14.96 -2.75
CA THR A 209 5.34 13.84 -2.20
C THR A 209 3.85 14.17 -2.16
N ILE A 210 3.47 15.37 -1.71
CA ILE A 210 2.07 15.79 -1.67
C ILE A 210 1.47 15.73 -3.08
N ARG A 211 2.16 16.30 -4.07
CA ARG A 211 1.73 16.25 -5.47
C ARG A 211 1.61 14.82 -5.99
N ALA A 212 2.63 14.00 -5.78
CA ALA A 212 2.66 12.62 -6.23
C ALA A 212 1.51 11.78 -5.62
N THR A 213 1.20 12.01 -4.35
CA THR A 213 0.05 11.33 -3.71
C THR A 213 -1.28 11.77 -4.30
N CYS A 214 -1.47 13.05 -4.65
CA CYS A 214 -2.67 13.50 -5.37
C CYS A 214 -2.75 12.83 -6.76
N GLU A 215 -1.64 12.74 -7.49
CA GLU A 215 -1.59 12.07 -8.79
C GLU A 215 -1.93 10.58 -8.69
N ASP A 216 -1.48 9.87 -7.64
CA ASP A 216 -1.86 8.49 -7.36
C ASP A 216 -3.38 8.34 -7.17
N TYR A 217 -4.04 9.28 -6.47
CA TYR A 217 -5.49 9.26 -6.31
C TYR A 217 -6.23 9.65 -7.59
N ARG A 218 -5.73 10.62 -8.36
CA ARG A 218 -6.30 10.97 -9.68
C ARG A 218 -6.24 9.79 -10.64
N ALA A 219 -5.10 9.09 -10.68
CA ALA A 219 -4.97 7.86 -11.47
C ALA A 219 -5.98 6.80 -11.03
N ALA A 220 -6.21 6.64 -9.73
CA ALA A 220 -7.17 5.67 -9.20
C ALA A 220 -8.63 5.97 -9.58
N ALA A 221 -8.97 7.25 -9.76
CA ALA A 221 -10.32 7.67 -10.14
C ALA A 221 -10.52 7.78 -11.67
N THR A 222 -9.49 7.53 -12.46
CA THR A 222 -9.50 7.65 -13.93
C THR A 222 -8.92 6.40 -14.58
N ILE A 223 -7.65 6.43 -14.96
CA ILE A 223 -6.98 5.38 -15.74
C ILE A 223 -7.00 4.01 -15.07
N ASP A 224 -6.96 3.92 -13.73
CA ASP A 224 -7.05 2.63 -13.04
C ASP A 224 -8.45 2.01 -13.19
N LEU A 225 -9.54 2.83 -13.18
CA LEU A 225 -10.89 2.35 -13.46
C LEU A 225 -11.06 1.87 -14.90
N GLU A 226 -10.39 2.52 -15.86
CA GLU A 226 -10.36 2.06 -17.25
C GLU A 226 -9.66 0.69 -17.36
N HIS A 227 -8.52 0.53 -16.65
CA HIS A 227 -7.81 -0.74 -16.59
C HIS A 227 -8.66 -1.84 -15.94
N ASP A 228 -9.35 -1.54 -14.84
CA ASP A 228 -10.21 -2.49 -14.13
C ASP A 228 -11.41 -2.91 -15.02
N ALA A 229 -12.00 -1.96 -15.76
CA ALA A 229 -13.08 -2.24 -16.69
C ALA A 229 -12.63 -3.12 -17.87
N ALA A 230 -11.46 -2.83 -18.43
CA ALA A 230 -10.88 -3.62 -19.51
C ALA A 230 -10.56 -5.06 -19.08
N ASP A 231 -10.16 -5.23 -17.82
CA ASP A 231 -9.79 -6.53 -17.22
C ASP A 231 -10.94 -7.18 -16.43
N SER A 232 -12.19 -6.72 -16.56
CA SER A 232 -13.33 -7.12 -15.72
C SER A 232 -13.63 -8.62 -15.69
N LEU A 233 -13.21 -9.38 -16.71
CA LEU A 233 -13.35 -10.83 -16.79
C LEU A 233 -12.14 -11.60 -16.24
N ARG A 234 -11.04 -10.89 -15.94
CA ARG A 234 -9.83 -11.50 -15.40
C ARG A 234 -9.92 -11.58 -13.88
N LYS A 235 -9.38 -12.66 -13.33
CA LYS A 235 -9.29 -12.87 -11.89
C LYS A 235 -7.85 -13.12 -11.48
N VAL A 236 -7.50 -12.68 -10.27
CA VAL A 236 -6.25 -13.07 -9.63
C VAL A 236 -6.20 -14.60 -9.54
N GLU A 237 -5.12 -15.17 -10.04
CA GLU A 237 -4.92 -16.63 -10.15
C GLU A 237 -4.32 -17.24 -8.89
N CYS A 238 -3.38 -16.52 -8.25
CA CYS A 238 -2.71 -17.00 -7.05
C CYS A 238 -3.62 -16.94 -5.82
N PRO A 239 -3.35 -17.72 -4.76
CA PRO A 239 -4.06 -17.61 -3.49
C PRO A 239 -4.01 -16.19 -2.93
N LEU A 240 -5.14 -15.71 -2.43
CA LEU A 240 -5.32 -14.37 -1.86
C LEU A 240 -5.74 -14.44 -0.39
N LEU A 241 -4.94 -13.81 0.48
CA LEU A 241 -5.32 -13.51 1.87
C LEU A 241 -5.85 -12.08 1.98
N VAL A 242 -7.02 -11.92 2.58
CA VAL A 242 -7.63 -10.62 2.88
C VAL A 242 -7.68 -10.42 4.38
N LEU A 243 -6.97 -9.42 4.90
CA LEU A 243 -7.04 -9.03 6.31
C LEU A 243 -7.59 -7.60 6.40
N TRP A 244 -8.48 -7.35 7.37
CA TRP A 244 -9.01 -6.00 7.56
C TRP A 244 -9.26 -5.69 9.03
N GLY A 245 -9.35 -4.39 9.35
CA GLY A 245 -9.63 -3.94 10.71
C GLY A 245 -11.12 -4.01 11.03
N GLU A 246 -11.49 -4.74 12.08
CA GLU A 246 -12.88 -4.84 12.56
C GLU A 246 -13.47 -3.48 12.96
N LYS A 247 -12.61 -2.54 13.40
CA LYS A 247 -12.98 -1.16 13.76
C LYS A 247 -12.78 -0.18 12.60
N GLY A 248 -12.36 -0.67 11.43
CA GLY A 248 -12.04 0.12 10.26
C GLY A 248 -13.24 0.50 9.40
N VAL A 249 -13.00 1.42 8.47
CA VAL A 249 -14.01 1.88 7.51
C VAL A 249 -14.37 0.78 6.52
N VAL A 250 -13.39 -0.06 6.14
CA VAL A 250 -13.63 -1.18 5.21
C VAL A 250 -14.63 -2.16 5.79
N HIS A 251 -14.46 -2.56 7.06
CA HIS A 251 -15.42 -3.45 7.73
C HIS A 251 -16.84 -2.88 7.83
N ARG A 252 -16.93 -1.56 7.98
CA ARG A 252 -18.23 -0.87 8.18
C ARG A 252 -19.05 -0.79 6.90
N PHE A 253 -18.44 -0.65 5.74
CA PHE A 253 -19.11 -0.33 4.49
C PHE A 253 -19.04 -1.42 3.42
N PHE A 254 -18.18 -2.43 3.60
CA PHE A 254 -17.90 -3.45 2.60
C PHE A 254 -17.93 -4.86 3.20
N ASP A 255 -18.11 -5.87 2.34
CA ASP A 255 -17.86 -7.28 2.65
C ASP A 255 -16.57 -7.72 1.96
N PRO A 256 -15.40 -7.59 2.62
CA PRO A 256 -14.12 -7.81 1.95
C PRO A 256 -13.98 -9.21 1.33
N ILE A 257 -14.55 -10.24 1.92
CA ILE A 257 -14.46 -11.59 1.37
C ILE A 257 -15.30 -11.73 0.09
N SER A 258 -16.54 -11.25 0.12
CA SER A 258 -17.42 -11.25 -1.07
C SER A 258 -16.83 -10.39 -2.19
N ASP A 259 -16.34 -9.20 -1.83
CA ASP A 259 -15.76 -8.24 -2.77
C ASP A 259 -14.57 -8.84 -3.52
N TRP A 260 -13.62 -9.44 -2.77
CA TRP A 260 -12.44 -10.04 -3.37
C TRP A 260 -12.73 -11.32 -4.16
N ARG A 261 -13.76 -12.10 -3.81
CA ARG A 261 -14.21 -13.25 -4.62
C ARG A 261 -14.75 -12.84 -6.00
N SER A 262 -15.17 -11.60 -6.15
CA SER A 262 -15.58 -11.08 -7.47
C SER A 262 -14.41 -10.99 -8.45
N VAL A 263 -13.17 -10.73 -7.94
CA VAL A 263 -11.96 -10.46 -8.75
C VAL A 263 -10.81 -11.46 -8.52
N ALA A 264 -10.97 -12.47 -7.66
CA ALA A 264 -9.96 -13.49 -7.39
C ALA A 264 -10.58 -14.88 -7.31
N LYS A 265 -9.79 -15.94 -7.59
CA LYS A 265 -10.28 -17.34 -7.62
C LYS A 265 -10.26 -18.01 -6.25
N ASP A 266 -9.19 -17.83 -5.50
CA ASP A 266 -8.98 -18.46 -4.19
C ASP A 266 -8.79 -17.37 -3.13
N VAL A 267 -9.84 -17.12 -2.33
CA VAL A 267 -9.90 -16.03 -1.37
C VAL A 267 -10.18 -16.58 0.02
N ARG A 268 -9.28 -16.29 0.95
CA ARG A 268 -9.48 -16.50 2.38
C ARG A 268 -9.14 -15.23 3.17
N GLY A 269 -9.66 -15.09 4.35
CA GLY A 269 -9.34 -13.92 5.18
C GLY A 269 -10.22 -13.79 6.40
N LYS A 270 -9.94 -12.75 7.18
CA LYS A 270 -10.71 -12.39 8.38
C LYS A 270 -10.43 -10.98 8.86
N ALA A 271 -11.33 -10.47 9.70
CA ALA A 271 -11.10 -9.26 10.46
C ALA A 271 -10.08 -9.48 11.59
N LEU A 272 -9.27 -8.44 11.87
CA LEU A 272 -8.44 -8.35 13.07
C LEU A 272 -8.96 -7.23 13.96
N LEU A 273 -8.72 -7.30 15.27
CA LEU A 273 -9.23 -6.32 16.24
C LEU A 273 -8.42 -5.02 16.18
N SER A 274 -8.43 -4.34 15.04
CA SER A 274 -7.70 -3.11 14.74
C SER A 274 -8.57 -2.10 13.99
N GLY A 275 -8.04 -0.89 13.79
CA GLY A 275 -8.49 0.02 12.75
C GLY A 275 -7.78 -0.27 11.42
N HIS A 276 -7.41 0.79 10.71
CA HIS A 276 -6.82 0.70 9.37
C HIS A 276 -5.37 0.16 9.34
N TYR A 277 -4.58 0.38 10.40
CA TYR A 277 -3.14 0.18 10.38
C TYR A 277 -2.71 -1.15 11.01
N LEU A 278 -3.16 -2.28 10.45
CA LEU A 278 -3.01 -3.61 11.02
C LEU A 278 -1.58 -3.94 11.48
N ALA A 279 -0.58 -3.61 10.65
CA ALA A 279 0.82 -3.90 10.95
C ALA A 279 1.39 -3.11 12.14
N GLU A 280 0.76 -2.00 12.50
CA GLU A 280 1.16 -1.14 13.62
C GLU A 280 0.25 -1.29 14.84
N GLU A 281 -1.05 -1.53 14.64
CA GLU A 281 -2.03 -1.68 15.73
C GLU A 281 -2.00 -3.06 16.37
N VAL A 282 -1.93 -4.11 15.53
CA VAL A 282 -1.96 -5.52 15.97
C VAL A 282 -0.86 -6.33 15.27
N PRO A 283 0.43 -5.95 15.46
CA PRO A 283 1.55 -6.56 14.74
C PRO A 283 1.68 -8.06 14.95
N ASP A 284 1.35 -8.56 16.16
CA ASP A 284 1.44 -10.00 16.45
C ASP A 284 0.41 -10.80 15.68
N GLN A 285 -0.84 -10.33 15.62
CA GLN A 285 -1.90 -10.99 14.86
C GLN A 285 -1.62 -10.89 13.36
N THR A 286 -1.23 -9.71 12.87
CA THR A 286 -0.87 -9.50 11.47
C THR A 286 0.28 -10.42 11.05
N TYR A 287 1.33 -10.50 11.85
CA TYR A 287 2.44 -11.43 11.61
C TYR A 287 1.97 -12.89 11.56
N ALA A 288 1.17 -13.33 12.55
CA ALA A 288 0.71 -14.71 12.62
C ALA A 288 -0.09 -15.13 11.37
N GLU A 289 -0.96 -14.25 10.87
CA GLU A 289 -1.73 -14.53 9.65
C GLU A 289 -0.85 -14.55 8.40
N LEU A 290 0.06 -13.57 8.27
CA LEU A 290 0.97 -13.50 7.11
C LEU A 290 1.91 -14.69 7.07
N ILE A 291 2.54 -15.07 8.20
CA ILE A 291 3.47 -16.21 8.24
C ILE A 291 2.75 -17.53 7.94
N ALA A 292 1.55 -17.74 8.49
CA ALA A 292 0.75 -18.93 8.22
C ALA A 292 0.36 -19.04 6.74
N PHE A 293 0.03 -17.89 6.12
CA PHE A 293 -0.35 -17.83 4.72
C PHE A 293 0.83 -18.04 3.77
N PHE A 294 1.95 -17.38 3.99
CA PHE A 294 3.08 -17.43 3.06
C PHE A 294 3.92 -18.72 3.17
N ARG A 295 3.76 -19.49 4.25
CA ARG A 295 4.42 -20.80 4.42
C ARG A 295 3.54 -21.99 4.08
N SER A 296 2.25 -21.80 3.77
CA SER A 296 1.30 -22.89 3.46
C SER A 296 1.45 -23.50 2.06
#